data_e5976411d93b10791eecf283668356af
#
_entry.id   e5976411d93b10791eecf283668356af
#
_cell.length_a   1.000
_cell.length_b   1.000
_cell.length_c   1.000
_cell.angle_alpha   90.00
_cell.angle_beta   90.00
_cell.angle_gamma   90.00
#
_symmetry.space_group_name_H-M   'P 1'
#
loop_
_entity.id
_entity.type
_entity.pdbx_description
1 polymer ?
#
loop_
_entity_poly.entity_id
_entity_poly.type
_entity_poly.pdbx_seq_one_letter_code
_entity_poly.pdbx_strand_id
1 'polypeptide(L)'
;MEIRFTNGSYADSEGRVMLDPTVYKDWQIGAAAERELPPVEAFRQKLGLLPEELIPHGKTPKLDFIRIMERLQSRPDGKYIEVTAITPTPLGEGKSTTSLGLIEGLGRLGKNVGGCLRQPSGGPTMNVKGTAAGGGNALLIPMTEFSLGLTGDINDIMNAHNLAMTALNARMQHERNYDDAQLARRGLRRLDIDPARVQWSFVLDFCCQALRKMHIGGDGKMD
;
A
#
# COMPACT_ATOMS: atom_id res chain seq x y z
N MET A 1 -27.42 23.89 2.48
CA MET A 1 -28.11 23.88 3.77
C MET A 1 -28.05 22.45 4.29
N GLU A 2 -27.32 22.21 5.37
CA GLU A 2 -27.27 20.87 5.99
C GLU A 2 -28.50 20.67 6.88
N ILE A 3 -29.20 19.56 6.66
CA ILE A 3 -30.31 19.16 7.55
C ILE A 3 -29.72 18.15 8.53
N ARG A 4 -29.61 18.52 9.81
CA ARG A 4 -29.15 17.62 10.87
C ARG A 4 -30.33 16.88 11.48
N PHE A 5 -30.16 15.57 11.66
CA PHE A 5 -31.14 14.72 12.32
C PHE A 5 -30.77 14.51 13.82
N THR A 6 -31.75 14.17 14.62
CA THR A 6 -31.57 13.96 16.07
C THR A 6 -30.71 12.76 16.44
N ASN A 7 -30.47 11.83 15.50
CA ASN A 7 -29.66 10.63 15.70
C ASN A 7 -28.15 10.83 15.38
N GLY A 8 -27.70 12.06 15.19
CA GLY A 8 -26.31 12.35 14.85
C GLY A 8 -25.96 12.09 13.37
N SER A 9 -26.95 12.05 12.49
CA SER A 9 -26.73 12.07 11.05
C SER A 9 -27.17 13.39 10.44
N TYR A 10 -26.76 13.67 9.20
CA TYR A 10 -27.17 14.84 8.43
C TYR A 10 -27.28 14.51 6.95
N ALA A 11 -28.06 15.28 6.20
CA ALA A 11 -28.09 15.18 4.77
C ALA A 11 -27.09 16.15 4.13
N ASP A 12 -26.28 15.68 3.19
CA ASP A 12 -25.40 16.54 2.39
C ASP A 12 -26.19 17.29 1.32
N SER A 13 -25.50 18.09 0.52
CA SER A 13 -26.10 18.88 -0.56
C SER A 13 -26.77 18.03 -1.67
N GLU A 14 -26.46 16.75 -1.74
CA GLU A 14 -27.04 15.78 -2.70
C GLU A 14 -28.14 14.92 -2.04
N GLY A 15 -28.48 15.18 -0.77
CA GLY A 15 -29.49 14.43 -0.04
C GLY A 15 -29.02 13.10 0.53
N ARG A 16 -27.74 12.78 0.48
CA ARG A 16 -27.19 11.55 1.05
C ARG A 16 -27.10 11.68 2.56
N VAL A 17 -27.48 10.64 3.28
CA VAL A 17 -27.39 10.60 4.74
C VAL A 17 -25.95 10.34 5.16
N MET A 18 -25.37 11.31 5.81
CA MET A 18 -24.00 11.24 6.35
C MET A 18 -24.05 11.10 7.87
N LEU A 19 -23.13 10.34 8.44
CA LEU A 19 -22.96 10.24 9.89
C LEU A 19 -22.07 11.38 10.38
N ASP A 20 -22.46 11.99 11.50
CA ASP A 20 -21.72 13.09 12.11
C ASP A 20 -20.41 12.57 12.73
N PRO A 21 -19.22 13.00 12.25
CA PRO A 21 -17.93 12.52 12.73
C PRO A 21 -17.62 12.97 14.17
N THR A 22 -18.40 13.87 14.76
CA THR A 22 -18.30 14.24 16.17
C THR A 22 -19.03 13.25 17.09
N VAL A 23 -19.91 12.43 16.54
CA VAL A 23 -20.74 11.45 17.24
C VAL A 23 -20.29 10.02 16.93
N TYR A 24 -20.01 9.74 15.66
CA TYR A 24 -19.66 8.40 15.19
C TYR A 24 -18.15 8.24 14.97
N LYS A 25 -17.65 7.05 15.24
CA LYS A 25 -16.25 6.71 15.00
C LYS A 25 -16.00 6.44 13.50
N ASP A 26 -14.78 6.65 13.04
CA ASP A 26 -14.39 6.49 11.63
C ASP A 26 -14.82 5.14 11.04
N TRP A 27 -14.67 4.03 11.78
CA TRP A 27 -15.09 2.72 11.31
C TRP A 27 -16.61 2.58 11.09
N GLN A 28 -17.42 3.32 11.87
CA GLN A 28 -18.88 3.33 11.70
C GLN A 28 -19.27 4.12 10.47
N ILE A 29 -18.60 5.24 10.24
CA ILE A 29 -18.78 6.09 9.06
C ILE A 29 -18.35 5.30 7.81
N GLY A 30 -17.17 4.67 7.85
CA GLY A 30 -16.67 3.83 6.78
C GLY A 30 -17.62 2.68 6.44
N ALA A 31 -18.07 1.92 7.45
CA ALA A 31 -18.99 0.81 7.24
C ALA A 31 -20.36 1.25 6.69
N ALA A 32 -20.84 2.42 7.03
CA ALA A 32 -22.07 2.98 6.46
C ALA A 32 -21.86 3.35 4.97
N ALA A 33 -20.77 4.05 4.66
CA ALA A 33 -20.44 4.44 3.30
C ALA A 33 -20.15 3.25 2.38
N GLU A 34 -19.54 2.18 2.89
CA GLU A 34 -19.27 0.95 2.12
C GLU A 34 -20.55 0.24 1.62
N ARG A 35 -21.66 0.40 2.33
CA ARG A 35 -22.95 -0.17 1.91
C ARG A 35 -23.54 0.52 0.70
N GLU A 36 -23.15 1.77 0.48
CA GLU A 36 -23.65 2.63 -0.60
C GLU A 36 -22.62 2.81 -1.72
N LEU A 37 -21.55 2.01 -1.71
CA LEU A 37 -20.54 2.06 -2.77
C LEU A 37 -21.19 1.77 -4.13
N PRO A 38 -20.99 2.66 -5.12
CA PRO A 38 -21.44 2.39 -6.47
C PRO A 38 -20.79 1.13 -7.04
N PRO A 39 -21.46 0.45 -7.98
CA PRO A 39 -20.84 -0.70 -8.65
C PRO A 39 -19.60 -0.26 -9.42
N VAL A 40 -18.64 -1.19 -9.56
CA VAL A 40 -17.34 -0.97 -10.24
C VAL A 40 -17.52 -0.33 -11.62
N GLU A 41 -18.56 -0.71 -12.34
CA GLU A 41 -18.87 -0.17 -13.67
C GLU A 41 -19.16 1.34 -13.65
N ALA A 42 -19.80 1.83 -12.59
CA ALA A 42 -20.04 3.27 -12.44
C ALA A 42 -18.74 4.04 -12.21
N PHE A 43 -17.80 3.47 -11.43
CA PHE A 43 -16.46 4.04 -11.27
C PHE A 43 -15.68 4.03 -12.59
N ARG A 44 -15.72 2.91 -13.32
CA ARG A 44 -15.07 2.79 -14.61
C ARG A 44 -15.49 3.89 -15.56
N GLN A 45 -16.80 4.08 -15.70
CA GLN A 45 -17.37 5.12 -16.58
C GLN A 45 -16.99 6.53 -16.12
N LYS A 46 -17.09 6.80 -14.83
CA LYS A 46 -16.71 8.09 -14.24
C LYS A 46 -15.24 8.44 -14.46
N LEU A 47 -14.37 7.44 -14.43
CA LEU A 47 -12.92 7.60 -14.65
C LEU A 47 -12.54 7.56 -16.13
N GLY A 48 -13.48 7.26 -17.04
CA GLY A 48 -13.20 7.13 -18.47
C GLY A 48 -12.28 5.97 -18.83
N LEU A 49 -12.35 4.89 -18.05
CA LEU A 49 -11.55 3.68 -18.27
C LEU A 49 -12.26 2.72 -19.23
N LEU A 50 -11.47 1.98 -20.00
CA LEU A 50 -11.96 0.90 -20.84
C LEU A 50 -12.16 -0.39 -20.00
N PRO A 51 -13.09 -1.29 -20.40
CA PRO A 51 -13.31 -2.55 -19.67
C PRO A 51 -12.04 -3.38 -19.50
N GLU A 52 -11.19 -3.43 -20.52
CA GLU A 52 -9.93 -4.16 -20.55
C GLU A 52 -8.80 -3.53 -19.71
N GLU A 53 -9.02 -2.34 -19.19
CA GLU A 53 -8.11 -1.65 -18.28
C GLU A 53 -8.39 -1.99 -16.81
N LEU A 54 -9.44 -2.76 -16.55
CA LEU A 54 -9.77 -3.27 -15.22
C LEU A 54 -9.35 -4.74 -15.08
N ILE A 55 -8.62 -5.04 -14.01
CA ILE A 55 -8.26 -6.39 -13.63
C ILE A 55 -9.15 -6.79 -12.45
N PRO A 56 -9.97 -7.83 -12.56
CA PRO A 56 -10.82 -8.28 -11.45
C PRO A 56 -10.00 -8.61 -10.21
N HIS A 57 -10.37 -8.06 -9.07
CA HIS A 57 -9.69 -8.30 -7.79
C HIS A 57 -10.68 -8.16 -6.62
N GLY A 58 -11.34 -9.24 -6.26
CA GLY A 58 -12.34 -9.23 -5.20
C GLY A 58 -13.48 -8.25 -5.49
N LYS A 59 -13.79 -7.40 -4.53
CA LYS A 59 -14.85 -6.38 -4.65
C LYS A 59 -14.37 -5.09 -5.35
N THR A 60 -13.06 -4.90 -5.42
CA THR A 60 -12.43 -3.72 -6.01
C THR A 60 -11.52 -4.15 -7.16
N PRO A 61 -11.52 -3.48 -8.29
CA PRO A 61 -10.64 -3.82 -9.40
C PRO A 61 -9.24 -3.28 -9.15
N LYS A 62 -8.24 -3.94 -9.74
CA LYS A 62 -6.94 -3.34 -10.02
C LYS A 62 -6.98 -2.66 -11.38
N LEU A 63 -6.08 -1.72 -11.60
CA LEU A 63 -5.93 -1.04 -12.89
C LEU A 63 -4.77 -1.66 -13.67
N ASP A 64 -5.01 -1.95 -14.94
CA ASP A 64 -3.92 -2.23 -15.88
C ASP A 64 -3.26 -0.90 -16.28
N PHE A 65 -2.36 -0.44 -15.44
CA PHE A 65 -1.71 0.85 -15.63
C PHE A 65 -0.86 0.89 -16.92
N ILE A 66 -0.33 -0.23 -17.38
CA ILE A 66 0.47 -0.29 -18.61
C ILE A 66 -0.42 0.08 -19.80
N ARG A 67 -1.57 -0.57 -19.95
CA ARG A 67 -2.53 -0.26 -21.01
C ARG A 67 -3.04 1.17 -20.94
N ILE A 68 -3.34 1.65 -19.73
CA ILE A 68 -3.78 3.04 -19.51
C ILE A 68 -2.69 4.01 -19.95
N MET A 69 -1.45 3.80 -19.55
CA MET A 69 -0.32 4.65 -19.91
C MET A 69 -0.06 4.65 -21.43
N GLU A 70 -0.10 3.49 -22.08
CA GLU A 70 0.04 3.37 -23.54
C GLU A 70 -1.07 4.14 -24.25
N ARG A 71 -2.32 4.01 -23.84
CA ARG A 71 -3.47 4.71 -24.44
C ARG A 71 -3.41 6.22 -24.25
N LEU A 72 -2.91 6.67 -23.11
CA LEU A 72 -2.92 8.08 -22.72
C LEU A 72 -1.59 8.81 -23.00
N GLN A 73 -0.56 8.14 -23.52
CA GLN A 73 0.79 8.73 -23.71
C GLN A 73 0.83 10.02 -24.54
N SER A 74 -0.19 10.25 -25.41
CA SER A 74 -0.30 11.47 -26.20
C SER A 74 -1.15 12.56 -25.53
N ARG A 75 -1.72 12.28 -24.35
CA ARG A 75 -2.50 13.27 -23.60
C ARG A 75 -1.59 14.14 -22.74
N PRO A 76 -1.93 15.42 -22.54
CA PRO A 76 -1.19 16.26 -21.61
C PRO A 76 -1.36 15.74 -20.17
N ASP A 77 -0.31 15.83 -19.40
CA ASP A 77 -0.34 15.50 -17.99
C ASP A 77 -1.22 16.45 -17.18
N GLY A 78 -1.85 15.90 -16.15
CA GLY A 78 -2.57 16.70 -15.16
C GLY A 78 -1.62 17.44 -14.20
N LYS A 79 -2.20 18.26 -13.34
CA LYS A 79 -1.42 18.86 -12.25
C LYS A 79 -1.13 17.83 -11.18
N TYR A 80 0.11 17.65 -10.85
CA TYR A 80 0.58 16.74 -9.80
C TYR A 80 0.79 17.51 -8.50
N ILE A 81 0.23 16.98 -7.41
CA ILE A 81 0.40 17.52 -6.05
C ILE A 81 0.91 16.39 -5.18
N GLU A 82 2.10 16.55 -4.64
CA GLU A 82 2.70 15.62 -3.71
C GLU A 82 2.47 16.06 -2.26
N VAL A 83 1.97 15.14 -1.42
CA VAL A 83 1.82 15.34 0.02
C VAL A 83 2.82 14.45 0.73
N THR A 84 3.80 15.07 1.37
CA THR A 84 4.90 14.38 2.06
C THR A 84 5.14 14.94 3.44
N ALA A 85 6.10 14.39 4.18
CA ALA A 85 6.56 14.90 5.45
C ALA A 85 8.08 14.76 5.56
N ILE A 86 8.71 15.70 6.24
CA ILE A 86 10.17 15.78 6.36
C ILE A 86 10.70 14.69 7.30
N THR A 87 10.06 14.51 8.46
CA THR A 87 10.54 13.60 9.52
C THR A 87 9.41 12.67 9.97
N PRO A 88 9.64 11.35 10.02
CA PRO A 88 8.64 10.43 10.54
C PRO A 88 8.47 10.60 12.06
N THR A 89 7.25 10.45 12.54
CA THR A 89 6.92 10.42 13.96
C THR A 89 6.22 9.11 14.35
N PRO A 90 6.29 8.68 15.63
CA PRO A 90 5.64 7.44 16.06
C PRO A 90 4.13 7.40 15.81
N LEU A 91 3.44 8.53 15.97
CA LEU A 91 1.99 8.63 15.79
C LEU A 91 1.55 8.90 14.34
N GLY A 92 2.49 9.28 13.48
CA GLY A 92 2.21 9.69 12.10
C GLY A 92 2.12 11.21 11.95
N GLU A 93 2.24 11.68 10.73
CA GLU A 93 2.35 13.10 10.38
C GLU A 93 1.09 13.63 9.66
N GLY A 94 0.06 12.79 9.49
CA GLY A 94 -1.19 13.17 8.86
C GLY A 94 -1.14 13.26 7.32
N LYS A 95 -0.11 12.72 6.65
CA LYS A 95 -0.01 12.75 5.18
C LYS A 95 -1.26 12.23 4.49
N SER A 96 -1.71 11.04 4.85
CA SER A 96 -2.90 10.42 4.24
C SER A 96 -4.16 11.21 4.54
N THR A 97 -4.33 11.70 5.77
CA THR A 97 -5.47 12.54 6.14
C THR A 97 -5.49 13.84 5.35
N THR A 98 -4.35 14.48 5.18
CA THR A 98 -4.21 15.70 4.36
C THR A 98 -4.52 15.42 2.89
N SER A 99 -4.02 14.31 2.35
CA SER A 99 -4.29 13.91 0.96
C SER A 99 -5.78 13.69 0.72
N LEU A 100 -6.43 12.93 1.60
CA LEU A 100 -7.87 12.66 1.50
C LEU A 100 -8.70 13.93 1.64
N GLY A 101 -8.37 14.77 2.61
CA GLY A 101 -9.04 16.07 2.80
C GLY A 101 -8.87 16.99 1.58
N LEU A 102 -7.71 16.96 0.93
CA LEU A 102 -7.46 17.72 -0.29
C LEU A 102 -8.29 17.21 -1.47
N ILE A 103 -8.38 15.87 -1.65
CA ILE A 103 -9.20 15.24 -2.69
C ILE A 103 -10.67 15.62 -2.49
N GLU A 104 -11.19 15.47 -1.27
CA GLU A 104 -12.56 15.87 -0.93
C GLU A 104 -12.81 17.37 -1.18
N GLY A 105 -11.92 18.23 -0.70
CA GLY A 105 -12.04 19.67 -0.88
C GLY A 105 -12.03 20.09 -2.35
N LEU A 106 -11.14 19.56 -3.16
CA LEU A 106 -11.07 19.84 -4.59
C LEU A 106 -12.29 19.28 -5.33
N GLY A 107 -12.76 18.10 -4.96
CA GLY A 107 -13.98 17.51 -5.52
C GLY A 107 -15.22 18.38 -5.23
N ARG A 108 -15.37 18.89 -4.01
CA ARG A 108 -16.46 19.83 -3.64
C ARG A 108 -16.40 21.16 -4.39
N LEU A 109 -15.21 21.58 -4.81
CA LEU A 109 -15.02 22.73 -5.70
C LEU A 109 -15.26 22.40 -7.18
N GLY A 110 -15.78 21.22 -7.50
CA GLY A 110 -16.06 20.79 -8.87
C GLY A 110 -14.82 20.50 -9.70
N LYS A 111 -13.65 20.28 -9.08
CA LYS A 111 -12.43 19.93 -9.80
C LYS A 111 -12.41 18.44 -10.10
N ASN A 112 -11.92 18.07 -11.28
CA ASN A 112 -11.61 16.70 -11.61
C ASN A 112 -10.31 16.32 -10.88
N VAL A 113 -10.43 15.51 -9.84
CA VAL A 113 -9.33 15.15 -8.96
C VAL A 113 -9.31 13.64 -8.73
N GLY A 114 -8.13 13.07 -8.76
CA GLY A 114 -7.85 11.70 -8.33
C GLY A 114 -6.75 11.69 -7.27
N GLY A 115 -6.66 10.62 -6.51
CA GLY A 115 -5.60 10.46 -5.51
C GLY A 115 -4.97 9.08 -5.58
N CYS A 116 -3.67 9.04 -5.33
CA CYS A 116 -2.89 7.82 -5.18
C CYS A 116 -2.39 7.73 -3.74
N LEU A 117 -2.81 6.71 -3.03
CA LEU A 117 -2.38 6.46 -1.66
C LEU A 117 -1.73 5.08 -1.59
N ARG A 118 -0.63 5.02 -0.83
CA ARG A 118 0.00 3.74 -0.55
C ARG A 118 -0.74 3.04 0.59
N GLN A 119 -0.94 1.74 0.47
CA GLN A 119 -1.45 0.91 1.55
C GLN A 119 -0.55 1.05 2.80
N PRO A 120 -1.13 1.22 3.99
CA PRO A 120 -0.35 1.24 5.23
C PRO A 120 0.26 -0.14 5.51
N SER A 121 1.44 -0.15 6.10
CA SER A 121 2.19 -1.35 6.46
C SER A 121 1.69 -1.96 7.78
N GLY A 122 0.46 -2.46 7.82
CA GLY A 122 -0.09 -3.14 8.99
C GLY A 122 -0.48 -2.23 10.17
N GLY A 123 -0.37 -0.92 10.01
CA GLY A 123 -0.81 0.16 10.92
C GLY A 123 -1.19 -0.22 12.36
N PRO A 124 -2.48 -0.26 12.68
CA PRO A 124 -2.94 -0.45 14.06
C PRO A 124 -2.67 -1.84 14.66
N THR A 125 -2.43 -2.83 13.84
CA THR A 125 -2.12 -4.20 14.30
C THR A 125 -0.68 -4.35 14.76
N MET A 126 0.19 -3.41 14.37
CA MET A 126 1.63 -3.49 14.54
C MET A 126 2.22 -2.45 15.49
N ASN A 127 1.57 -1.32 15.63
CA ASN A 127 2.03 -0.22 16.46
C ASN A 127 0.89 0.76 16.78
N VAL A 128 1.22 1.86 17.45
CA VAL A 128 0.25 2.90 17.83
C VAL A 128 -0.17 3.85 16.70
N LYS A 129 0.35 3.69 15.49
CA LYS A 129 -0.09 4.48 14.34
C LYS A 129 -1.53 4.13 13.96
N GLY A 130 -2.30 5.12 13.54
CA GLY A 130 -3.63 4.94 12.98
C GLY A 130 -3.62 4.19 11.63
N THR A 131 -4.80 3.88 11.11
CA THR A 131 -5.01 3.13 9.87
C THR A 131 -4.48 3.81 8.62
N ALA A 132 -4.16 5.11 8.67
CA ALA A 132 -3.83 5.94 7.51
C ALA A 132 -4.94 5.98 6.43
N ALA A 133 -6.18 5.68 6.82
CA ALA A 133 -7.35 5.70 5.93
C ALA A 133 -8.11 7.05 5.97
N GLY A 134 -7.51 8.08 6.53
CA GLY A 134 -8.14 9.38 6.71
C GLY A 134 -8.84 9.54 8.06
N GLY A 135 -9.85 10.39 8.14
CA GLY A 135 -10.63 10.64 9.34
C GLY A 135 -11.90 11.42 9.05
N GLY A 136 -12.89 11.27 9.92
CA GLY A 136 -14.18 11.93 9.78
C GLY A 136 -14.89 11.54 8.48
N ASN A 137 -15.23 12.53 7.68
CA ASN A 137 -15.89 12.31 6.38
C ASN A 137 -14.90 12.19 5.20
N ALA A 138 -13.61 12.40 5.44
CA ALA A 138 -12.55 12.19 4.45
C ALA A 138 -11.88 10.84 4.70
N LEU A 139 -12.61 9.76 4.42
CA LEU A 139 -12.16 8.38 4.61
C LEU A 139 -11.94 7.67 3.29
N LEU A 140 -10.93 6.81 3.25
CA LEU A 140 -10.75 5.86 2.17
C LEU A 140 -11.59 4.61 2.45
N ILE A 141 -12.42 4.24 1.50
CA ILE A 141 -13.28 3.05 1.57
C ILE A 141 -13.10 2.18 0.32
N PRO A 142 -13.18 0.85 0.43
CA PRO A 142 -13.40 0.06 1.65
C PRO A 142 -12.24 0.14 2.63
N MET A 143 -12.51 0.48 3.89
CA MET A 143 -11.47 0.74 4.88
C MET A 143 -10.70 -0.52 5.28
N THR A 144 -11.41 -1.64 5.45
CA THR A 144 -10.80 -2.91 5.88
C THR A 144 -9.87 -3.45 4.82
N GLU A 145 -10.32 -3.53 3.57
CA GLU A 145 -9.52 -4.03 2.45
C GLU A 145 -8.30 -3.13 2.20
N PHE A 146 -8.48 -1.81 2.28
CA PHE A 146 -7.35 -0.89 2.16
C PHE A 146 -6.31 -1.09 3.26
N SER A 147 -6.76 -1.34 4.49
CA SER A 147 -5.85 -1.49 5.63
C SER A 147 -5.17 -2.86 5.69
N LEU A 148 -5.80 -3.92 5.21
CA LEU A 148 -5.43 -5.32 5.48
C LEU A 148 -5.34 -6.21 4.23
N GLY A 149 -4.78 -5.75 3.14
CA GLY A 149 -4.45 -6.68 2.06
C GLY A 149 -4.91 -6.26 0.67
N LEU A 150 -5.15 -4.99 0.46
CA LEU A 150 -5.57 -4.49 -0.85
C LEU A 150 -4.52 -4.77 -1.94
N THR A 151 -3.27 -4.46 -1.67
CA THR A 151 -2.21 -4.47 -2.69
C THR A 151 -1.28 -5.66 -2.56
N GLY A 152 -1.08 -6.19 -1.37
CA GLY A 152 -0.11 -7.27 -1.14
C GLY A 152 1.36 -6.84 -1.26
N ASP A 153 1.66 -5.54 -1.38
CA ASP A 153 3.05 -5.06 -1.54
C ASP A 153 3.95 -5.47 -0.37
N ILE A 154 3.43 -5.61 0.84
CA ILE A 154 4.22 -6.14 1.97
C ILE A 154 4.68 -7.58 1.66
N ASN A 155 3.76 -8.43 1.21
CA ASN A 155 4.07 -9.81 0.85
C ASN A 155 5.02 -9.86 -0.36
N ASP A 156 4.81 -9.01 -1.35
CA ASP A 156 5.65 -8.94 -2.54
C ASP A 156 7.07 -8.48 -2.19
N ILE A 157 7.21 -7.48 -1.31
CA ILE A 157 8.51 -7.02 -0.80
C ILE A 157 9.19 -8.12 0.01
N MET A 158 8.47 -8.82 0.89
CA MET A 158 9.02 -9.95 1.64
C MET A 158 9.50 -11.06 0.71
N ASN A 159 8.70 -11.42 -0.28
CA ASN A 159 9.04 -12.46 -1.24
C ASN A 159 10.27 -12.08 -2.06
N ALA A 160 10.32 -10.84 -2.58
CA ALA A 160 11.46 -10.34 -3.33
C ALA A 160 12.74 -10.31 -2.48
N HIS A 161 12.64 -9.80 -1.25
CA HIS A 161 13.76 -9.76 -0.31
C HIS A 161 14.25 -11.16 0.05
N ASN A 162 13.35 -12.06 0.41
CA ASN A 162 13.70 -13.42 0.80
C ASN A 162 14.27 -14.23 -0.38
N LEU A 163 13.80 -13.97 -1.61
CA LEU A 163 14.41 -14.53 -2.81
C LEU A 163 15.85 -14.04 -2.98
N ALA A 164 16.11 -12.76 -2.78
CA ALA A 164 17.47 -12.21 -2.83
C ALA A 164 18.37 -12.83 -1.75
N MET A 165 17.86 -13.01 -0.53
CA MET A 165 18.57 -13.69 0.56
C MET A 165 18.87 -15.15 0.24
N THR A 166 17.91 -15.87 -0.34
CA THR A 166 18.11 -17.26 -0.79
C THR A 166 19.17 -17.34 -1.88
N ALA A 167 19.13 -16.41 -2.85
CA ALA A 167 20.14 -16.35 -3.91
C ALA A 167 21.55 -16.06 -3.36
N LEU A 168 21.66 -15.14 -2.40
CA LEU A 168 22.91 -14.83 -1.72
C LEU A 168 23.46 -16.05 -0.96
N ASN A 169 22.61 -16.74 -0.20
CA ASN A 169 22.96 -17.96 0.52
C ASN A 169 23.44 -19.05 -0.44
N ALA A 170 22.69 -19.33 -1.49
CA ALA A 170 23.07 -20.30 -2.50
C ALA A 170 24.42 -19.93 -3.15
N ARG A 171 24.65 -18.63 -3.39
CA ARG A 171 25.91 -18.15 -3.94
C ARG A 171 27.08 -18.41 -3.00
N MET A 172 26.97 -18.04 -1.74
CA MET A 172 28.01 -18.30 -0.72
C MET A 172 28.29 -19.81 -0.57
N GLN A 173 27.25 -20.64 -0.59
CA GLN A 173 27.38 -22.10 -0.54
C GLN A 173 28.11 -22.65 -1.75
N HIS A 174 27.82 -22.15 -2.96
CA HIS A 174 28.55 -22.54 -4.17
C HIS A 174 30.02 -22.18 -4.08
N GLU A 175 30.36 -20.99 -3.63
CA GLU A 175 31.76 -20.56 -3.47
C GLU A 175 32.52 -21.34 -2.42
N ARG A 176 31.83 -21.84 -1.40
CA ARG A 176 32.42 -22.71 -0.37
C ARG A 176 32.65 -24.12 -0.87
N ASN A 177 31.74 -24.65 -1.69
CA ASN A 177 31.74 -26.05 -2.11
C ASN A 177 32.52 -26.32 -3.39
N TYR A 178 32.83 -25.28 -4.20
CA TYR A 178 33.42 -25.42 -5.52
C TYR A 178 34.66 -24.55 -5.72
N ASP A 179 35.67 -25.10 -6.40
CA ASP A 179 36.79 -24.31 -6.88
C ASP A 179 36.43 -23.45 -8.10
N ASP A 180 37.32 -22.57 -8.50
CA ASP A 180 37.05 -21.59 -9.58
C ASP A 180 36.78 -22.27 -10.95
N ALA A 181 37.42 -23.37 -11.23
CA ALA A 181 37.20 -24.13 -12.47
C ALA A 181 35.81 -24.79 -12.45
N GLN A 182 35.37 -25.26 -11.30
CA GLN A 182 34.06 -25.85 -11.12
C GLN A 182 32.95 -24.77 -11.17
N LEU A 183 33.20 -23.58 -10.62
CA LEU A 183 32.29 -22.44 -10.73
C LEU A 183 32.18 -21.97 -12.19
N ALA A 184 33.30 -21.84 -12.91
CA ALA A 184 33.30 -21.41 -14.29
C ALA A 184 32.51 -22.37 -15.21
N ARG A 185 32.60 -23.69 -14.97
CA ARG A 185 31.79 -24.68 -15.70
C ARG A 185 30.27 -24.52 -15.47
N ARG A 186 29.86 -23.89 -14.40
CA ARG A 186 28.48 -23.56 -14.08
C ARG A 186 28.07 -22.15 -14.51
N GLY A 187 28.93 -21.45 -15.25
CA GLY A 187 28.70 -20.06 -15.67
C GLY A 187 28.83 -19.05 -14.50
N LEU A 188 29.48 -19.44 -13.43
CA LEU A 188 29.67 -18.62 -12.24
C LEU A 188 31.14 -18.22 -12.12
N ARG A 189 31.37 -17.02 -11.53
CA ARG A 189 32.71 -16.58 -11.09
C ARG A 189 32.69 -16.41 -9.57
N ARG A 190 33.84 -16.58 -8.93
CA ARG A 190 33.94 -16.29 -7.51
C ARG A 190 33.76 -14.79 -7.23
N LEU A 191 32.99 -14.46 -6.22
CA LEU A 191 32.73 -13.11 -5.74
C LEU A 191 33.44 -12.81 -4.41
N ASP A 192 33.97 -13.83 -3.75
CA ASP A 192 34.63 -13.75 -2.43
C ASP A 192 33.76 -13.06 -1.37
N ILE A 193 32.52 -13.48 -1.30
CA ILE A 193 31.57 -12.93 -0.33
C ILE A 193 32.01 -13.37 1.07
N ASP A 194 32.36 -12.37 1.89
CA ASP A 194 32.68 -12.58 3.31
C ASP A 194 31.39 -12.67 4.14
N PRO A 195 31.03 -13.84 4.66
CA PRO A 195 29.79 -14.00 5.45
C PRO A 195 29.73 -13.07 6.68
N ALA A 196 30.88 -12.73 7.28
CA ALA A 196 30.93 -11.85 8.42
C ALA A 196 30.52 -10.39 8.11
N ARG A 197 30.57 -10.03 6.83
CA ARG A 197 30.15 -8.70 6.35
C ARG A 197 28.73 -8.65 5.80
N VAL A 198 28.02 -9.77 5.77
CA VAL A 198 26.62 -9.79 5.36
C VAL A 198 25.76 -9.34 6.51
N GLN A 199 25.19 -8.15 6.39
CA GLN A 199 24.33 -7.53 7.41
C GLN A 199 22.85 -7.62 7.06
N TRP A 200 22.49 -8.50 6.15
CA TRP A 200 21.12 -8.76 5.78
C TRP A 200 20.54 -9.90 6.59
N SER A 201 19.23 -9.86 6.81
CA SER A 201 18.48 -10.93 7.45
C SER A 201 17.21 -11.22 6.67
N PHE A 202 16.65 -12.41 6.84
CA PHE A 202 15.34 -12.72 6.28
C PHE A 202 14.28 -11.79 6.85
N VAL A 203 13.35 -11.35 6.01
CA VAL A 203 12.14 -10.67 6.45
C VAL A 203 11.12 -11.76 6.75
N LEU A 204 10.90 -11.99 8.04
CA LEU A 204 9.84 -12.85 8.52
C LEU A 204 8.60 -12.02 8.75
N ASP A 205 7.47 -12.67 8.57
CA ASP A 205 6.17 -12.05 8.65
C ASP A 205 6.05 -11.20 9.93
N PHE A 206 5.68 -9.95 9.72
CA PHE A 206 5.32 -9.00 10.77
C PHE A 206 6.25 -8.86 11.99
N CYS A 207 7.04 -7.86 11.96
CA CYS A 207 7.35 -6.95 13.08
C CYS A 207 7.78 -7.53 14.42
N CYS A 208 8.00 -8.81 14.58
CA CYS A 208 8.72 -9.27 15.76
C CYS A 208 10.17 -8.81 15.64
N GLN A 209 10.55 -7.78 16.37
CA GLN A 209 11.91 -7.21 16.35
C GLN A 209 12.97 -8.28 16.68
N ALA A 210 12.63 -9.28 17.47
CA ALA A 210 13.50 -10.41 17.80
C ALA A 210 13.82 -11.26 16.56
N LEU A 211 12.85 -11.45 15.65
CA LEU A 211 13.02 -12.24 14.43
C LEU A 211 13.81 -11.50 13.33
N ARG A 212 13.97 -10.18 13.44
CA ARG A 212 14.77 -9.41 12.47
C ARG A 212 16.27 -9.59 12.62
N LYS A 213 16.73 -10.21 13.70
CA LYS A 213 18.14 -10.43 14.00
C LYS A 213 18.61 -11.86 13.70
N MET A 214 17.96 -12.55 12.78
CA MET A 214 18.50 -13.81 12.30
C MET A 214 19.71 -13.55 11.41
N HIS A 215 20.85 -14.05 11.81
CA HIS A 215 22.08 -14.00 11.04
C HIS A 215 22.24 -15.29 10.24
N ILE A 216 22.52 -15.16 8.95
CA ILE A 216 22.87 -16.30 8.11
C ILE A 216 24.39 -16.54 8.22
N GLY A 217 24.78 -17.79 8.36
CA GLY A 217 26.21 -18.18 8.38
C GLY A 217 26.98 -17.80 9.66
N GLY A 218 26.28 -17.45 10.77
CA GLY A 218 26.90 -16.91 11.98
C GLY A 218 27.87 -17.85 12.70
N ASP A 219 27.74 -19.16 12.54
CA ASP A 219 28.60 -20.18 13.14
C ASP A 219 29.48 -20.95 12.12
N GLY A 220 29.47 -20.47 10.88
CA GLY A 220 30.24 -21.12 9.80
C GLY A 220 29.65 -22.43 9.30
N LYS A 221 28.51 -22.84 9.82
CA LYS A 221 27.71 -23.95 9.31
C LYS A 221 26.46 -23.38 8.67
N MET A 222 26.18 -23.79 7.46
CA MET A 222 24.90 -23.54 6.79
C MET A 222 24.09 -24.82 6.99
N ASP A 223 23.17 -24.78 7.91
CA ASP A 223 22.14 -25.80 8.06
C ASP A 223 21.01 -25.54 7.08
#